data_62c385a7b47c7d63b20668d83dde9772
#
_entry.id   62c385a7b47c7d63b20668d83dde9772
#
_cell.length_a   1.000
_cell.length_b   1.000
_cell.length_c   1.000
_cell.angle_alpha   90.00
_cell.angle_beta   90.00
_cell.angle_gamma   90.00
#
_symmetry.space_group_name_H-M   'P 1'
#
loop_
_entity.id
_entity.type
_entity.pdbx_description
1 polymer ?
#
loop_
_entity_poly.entity_id
_entity_poly.type
_entity_poly.pdbx_seq_one_letter_code
_entity_poly.pdbx_strand_id
1 'polypeptide(L)'
;MMQAKRRRRVLIVEDEPALRLSYQRAFQPRYDLVFASTGAEALEQLELRPPDVAVLDMRLPDTDGVELLRRIRVSQPNLPVIITTAYMSIEPQLKVLDLPHSGYIVKPFRLDELGARIDAVS
;
A
#
# COMPACT_ATOMS: atom_id res chain seq x y z
N MET A 1 -15.34 -13.90 27.84
CA MET A 1 -15.08 -12.52 27.55
C MET A 1 -14.69 -12.30 26.10
N MET A 2 -15.28 -11.32 25.52
CA MET A 2 -15.00 -11.00 24.13
C MET A 2 -13.84 -10.03 24.02
N GLN A 3 -12.83 -10.39 23.30
CA GLN A 3 -11.74 -9.51 23.02
C GLN A 3 -12.06 -8.68 21.79
N ALA A 4 -11.89 -7.38 21.85
CA ALA A 4 -12.10 -6.53 20.72
C ALA A 4 -11.14 -6.93 19.60
N LYS A 5 -11.67 -7.13 18.41
CA LYS A 5 -10.88 -7.47 17.25
C LYS A 5 -10.04 -6.27 16.84
N ARG A 6 -8.73 -6.45 16.75
CA ARG A 6 -7.84 -5.38 16.34
C ARG A 6 -8.14 -5.01 14.88
N ARG A 7 -8.22 -3.73 14.61
CA ARG A 7 -8.36 -3.25 13.25
C ARG A 7 -7.10 -3.57 12.47
N ARG A 8 -7.29 -3.93 11.20
CA ARG A 8 -6.19 -4.15 10.29
C ARG A 8 -5.44 -2.84 10.07
N ARG A 9 -4.12 -2.89 10.16
CA ARG A 9 -3.29 -1.72 9.93
C ARG A 9 -2.84 -1.69 8.48
N VAL A 10 -3.08 -0.57 7.80
CA VAL A 10 -2.75 -0.38 6.39
C VAL A 10 -1.79 0.79 6.26
N LEU A 11 -0.62 0.54 5.71
CA LEU A 11 0.33 1.59 5.35
C LEU A 11 0.00 2.06 3.95
N ILE A 12 -0.21 3.37 3.80
CA ILE A 12 -0.48 3.98 2.49
C ILE A 12 0.66 4.93 2.17
N VAL A 13 1.38 4.63 1.08
CA VAL A 13 2.49 5.45 0.62
C VAL A 13 2.03 6.23 -0.59
N GLU A 14 1.79 7.52 -0.40
CA GLU A 14 1.21 8.41 -1.38
C GLU A 14 1.65 9.84 -1.09
N ASP A 15 2.25 10.52 -2.07
CA ASP A 15 2.76 11.88 -1.85
C ASP A 15 1.74 12.97 -2.15
N GLU A 16 0.67 12.67 -2.86
CA GLU A 16 -0.34 13.66 -3.21
C GLU A 16 -1.33 13.90 -2.07
N PRO A 17 -1.39 15.11 -1.49
CA PRO A 17 -2.24 15.37 -0.32
C PRO A 17 -3.73 15.11 -0.57
N ALA A 18 -4.23 15.47 -1.75
CA ALA A 18 -5.65 15.28 -2.07
C ALA A 18 -6.02 13.80 -2.09
N LEU A 19 -5.15 12.96 -2.63
CA LEU A 19 -5.39 11.53 -2.71
C LEU A 19 -5.28 10.89 -1.32
N ARG A 20 -4.31 11.31 -0.51
CA ARG A 20 -4.23 10.84 0.89
C ARG A 20 -5.49 11.17 1.66
N LEU A 21 -6.04 12.37 1.46
CA LEU A 21 -7.28 12.76 2.14
C LEU A 21 -8.44 11.87 1.71
N SER A 22 -8.52 11.54 0.43
CA SER A 22 -9.54 10.64 -0.10
C SER A 22 -9.44 9.26 0.54
N TYR A 23 -8.23 8.72 0.65
CA TYR A 23 -8.00 7.44 1.31
C TYR A 23 -8.38 7.50 2.79
N GLN A 24 -8.01 8.58 3.46
CA GLN A 24 -8.33 8.75 4.88
C GLN A 24 -9.83 8.73 5.11
N ARG A 25 -10.58 9.47 4.31
CA ARG A 25 -12.04 9.53 4.44
C ARG A 25 -12.70 8.18 4.16
N ALA A 26 -12.21 7.46 3.15
CA ALA A 26 -12.80 6.19 2.76
C ALA A 26 -12.46 5.06 3.73
N PHE A 27 -11.23 5.03 4.25
CA PHE A 27 -10.70 3.86 4.94
C PHE A 27 -10.52 4.01 6.44
N GLN A 28 -10.45 5.24 6.96
CA GLN A 28 -10.27 5.46 8.40
C GLN A 28 -11.32 4.76 9.26
N PRO A 29 -12.59 4.69 8.86
CA PRO A 29 -13.58 3.96 9.65
C PRO A 29 -13.34 2.47 9.73
N ARG A 30 -12.59 1.89 8.79
CA ARG A 30 -12.40 0.43 8.66
C ARG A 30 -11.03 -0.04 9.10
N TYR A 31 -10.00 0.75 8.91
CA TYR A 31 -8.61 0.36 9.14
C TYR A 31 -7.89 1.34 10.03
N ASP A 32 -6.83 0.85 10.66
CA ASP A 32 -5.84 1.70 11.32
C ASP A 32 -4.85 2.15 10.26
N LEU A 33 -4.93 3.41 9.84
CA LEU A 33 -4.15 3.93 8.73
C LEU A 33 -2.83 4.54 9.19
N VAL A 34 -1.77 4.23 8.45
CA VAL A 34 -0.47 4.86 8.59
C VAL A 34 -0.09 5.42 7.22
N PHE A 35 0.29 6.68 7.15
CA PHE A 35 0.66 7.33 5.89
C PHE A 35 2.15 7.60 5.81
N ALA A 36 2.68 7.53 4.58
CA ALA A 36 4.03 7.96 4.26
C ALA A 36 3.98 8.68 2.92
N SER A 37 4.80 9.72 2.77
CA SER A 37 4.84 10.52 1.55
C SER A 37 6.02 10.16 0.65
N THR A 38 6.98 9.40 1.16
CA THR A 38 8.19 9.00 0.42
C THR A 38 8.48 7.54 0.71
N GLY A 39 9.35 6.95 -0.11
CA GLY A 39 9.81 5.58 0.14
C GLY A 39 10.61 5.48 1.43
N ALA A 40 11.47 6.47 1.71
CA ALA A 40 12.26 6.48 2.94
C ALA A 40 11.36 6.50 4.17
N GLU A 41 10.33 7.34 4.16
CA GLU A 41 9.37 7.43 5.25
C GLU A 41 8.59 6.12 5.40
N ALA A 42 8.25 5.48 4.28
CA ALA A 42 7.56 4.19 4.29
C ALA A 42 8.39 3.12 4.99
N LEU A 43 9.69 3.04 4.68
CA LEU A 43 10.58 2.06 5.32
C LEU A 43 10.70 2.31 6.82
N GLU A 44 10.74 3.58 7.22
CA GLU A 44 10.76 3.96 8.63
C GLU A 44 9.47 3.52 9.34
N GLN A 45 8.32 3.77 8.72
CA GLN A 45 7.04 3.38 9.30
C GLN A 45 6.88 1.86 9.40
N LEU A 46 7.46 1.11 8.47
CA LEU A 46 7.44 -0.34 8.54
C LEU A 46 8.09 -0.87 9.83
N GLU A 47 9.16 -0.22 10.29
CA GLU A 47 9.83 -0.62 11.51
C GLU A 47 9.08 -0.17 12.76
N LEU A 48 8.57 1.06 12.74
CA LEU A 48 7.91 1.66 13.89
C LEU A 48 6.52 1.08 14.12
N ARG A 49 5.79 0.85 13.05
CA ARG A 49 4.39 0.41 13.10
C ARG A 49 4.12 -0.60 12.00
N PRO A 50 4.57 -1.86 12.18
CA PRO A 50 4.41 -2.87 11.14
C PRO A 50 2.96 -3.00 10.69
N PRO A 51 2.69 -2.85 9.37
CA PRO A 51 1.33 -2.96 8.85
C PRO A 51 0.97 -4.39 8.52
N ASP A 52 -0.33 -4.60 8.32
CA ASP A 52 -0.85 -5.88 7.82
C ASP A 52 -0.91 -5.89 6.29
N VAL A 53 -0.99 -4.71 5.68
CA VAL A 53 -1.02 -4.52 4.21
C VAL A 53 -0.35 -3.19 3.91
N ALA A 54 0.35 -3.11 2.78
CA ALA A 54 0.89 -1.84 2.28
C ALA A 54 0.31 -1.52 0.90
N VAL A 55 -0.06 -0.27 0.70
CA VAL A 55 -0.51 0.27 -0.59
C VAL A 55 0.52 1.31 -1.03
N LEU A 56 1.17 1.06 -2.16
CA LEU A 56 2.28 1.90 -2.63
C LEU A 56 1.91 2.54 -3.95
N ASP A 57 2.09 3.87 -4.05
CA ASP A 57 2.01 4.53 -5.34
C ASP A 57 3.24 4.14 -6.18
N MET A 58 3.03 3.90 -7.46
CA MET A 58 4.12 3.59 -8.38
C MET A 58 5.13 4.73 -8.45
N ARG A 59 4.67 5.99 -8.38
CA ARG A 59 5.54 7.16 -8.47
C ARG A 59 5.63 7.89 -7.15
N LEU A 60 6.83 7.91 -6.59
CA LEU A 60 7.12 8.61 -5.34
C LEU A 60 8.26 9.60 -5.58
N PRO A 61 8.43 10.61 -4.72
CA PRO A 61 9.48 11.62 -4.93
C PRO A 61 10.89 11.06 -4.97
N ASP A 62 11.16 10.00 -4.21
CA ASP A 62 12.51 9.45 -4.03
C ASP A 62 12.70 8.05 -4.62
N THR A 63 11.62 7.40 -5.10
CA THR A 63 11.73 6.05 -5.64
C THR A 63 10.48 5.72 -6.43
N ASP A 64 10.38 4.49 -6.94
CA ASP A 64 9.15 3.98 -7.51
C ASP A 64 8.61 2.83 -6.68
N GLY A 65 7.36 2.44 -6.96
CA GLY A 65 6.67 1.41 -6.16
C GLY A 65 7.31 0.03 -6.25
N VAL A 66 7.87 -0.34 -7.40
CA VAL A 66 8.51 -1.65 -7.57
C VAL A 66 9.82 -1.71 -6.78
N GLU A 67 10.64 -0.66 -6.87
CA GLU A 67 11.87 -0.59 -6.10
C GLU A 67 11.60 -0.58 -4.61
N LEU A 68 10.60 0.17 -4.18
CA LEU A 68 10.20 0.18 -2.79
C LEU A 68 9.73 -1.20 -2.34
N LEU A 69 8.95 -1.89 -3.16
CA LEU A 69 8.51 -3.25 -2.87
C LEU A 69 9.71 -4.18 -2.68
N ARG A 70 10.73 -4.08 -3.53
CA ARG A 70 11.92 -4.91 -3.39
C ARG A 70 12.61 -4.68 -2.05
N ARG A 71 12.71 -3.43 -1.64
CA ARG A 71 13.30 -3.08 -0.34
C ARG A 71 12.48 -3.60 0.82
N ILE A 72 11.16 -3.49 0.70
CA ILE A 72 10.25 -4.03 1.72
C ILE A 72 10.44 -5.54 1.86
N ARG A 73 10.62 -6.25 0.74
CA ARG A 73 10.76 -7.71 0.74
C ARG A 73 12.00 -8.20 1.49
N VAL A 74 13.01 -7.35 1.67
CA VAL A 74 14.19 -7.71 2.43
C VAL A 74 13.84 -7.98 3.90
N SER A 75 12.99 -7.13 4.49
CA SER A 75 12.62 -7.26 5.90
C SER A 75 11.22 -7.87 6.11
N GLN A 76 10.36 -7.78 5.09
CA GLN A 76 8.96 -8.22 5.17
C GLN A 76 8.64 -9.09 3.95
N PRO A 77 9.14 -10.34 3.91
CA PRO A 77 8.98 -11.17 2.72
C PRO A 77 7.54 -11.58 2.42
N ASN A 78 6.66 -11.56 3.41
CA ASN A 78 5.28 -12.02 3.25
C ASN A 78 4.24 -10.92 3.38
N LEU A 79 4.66 -9.67 3.53
CA LEU A 79 3.71 -8.56 3.66
C LEU A 79 2.91 -8.40 2.37
N PRO A 80 1.58 -8.45 2.39
CA PRO A 80 0.79 -8.16 1.21
C PRO A 80 0.99 -6.71 0.77
N VAL A 81 1.28 -6.51 -0.53
CA VAL A 81 1.53 -5.19 -1.10
C VAL A 81 0.69 -5.01 -2.36
N ILE A 82 0.03 -3.86 -2.45
CA ILE A 82 -0.74 -3.46 -3.63
C ILE A 82 -0.11 -2.19 -4.17
N ILE A 83 0.29 -2.20 -5.45
CA ILE A 83 0.84 -1.01 -6.10
C ILE A 83 -0.26 -0.33 -6.91
N THR A 84 -0.46 0.97 -6.69
CA THR A 84 -1.35 1.76 -7.53
C THR A 84 -0.52 2.37 -8.65
N THR A 85 -0.97 2.20 -9.89
CA THR A 85 -0.19 2.59 -11.06
C THR A 85 -1.05 3.22 -12.13
N ALA A 86 -0.45 4.12 -12.93
CA ALA A 86 -1.15 4.71 -14.06
C ALA A 86 -1.35 3.68 -15.18
N TYR A 87 -2.41 3.87 -15.94
CA TYR A 87 -2.76 2.98 -17.05
C TYR A 87 -1.61 2.72 -18.01
N MET A 88 -0.78 3.72 -18.26
CA MET A 88 0.32 3.61 -19.24
C MET A 88 1.54 2.86 -18.72
N SER A 89 1.54 2.42 -17.47
CA SER A 89 2.71 1.81 -16.84
C SER A 89 2.62 0.28 -16.89
N ILE A 90 2.75 -0.30 -18.07
CA ILE A 90 2.63 -1.74 -18.28
C ILE A 90 3.85 -2.50 -17.72
N GLU A 91 5.04 -2.01 -18.00
CA GLU A 91 6.28 -2.70 -17.62
C GLU A 91 6.42 -2.89 -16.10
N PRO A 92 6.17 -1.87 -15.27
CA PRO A 92 6.16 -2.07 -13.83
C PRO A 92 5.11 -3.06 -13.35
N GLN A 93 3.96 -3.11 -14.02
CA GLN A 93 2.91 -4.07 -13.67
C GLN A 93 3.39 -5.51 -13.84
N LEU A 94 4.11 -5.78 -14.91
CA LEU A 94 4.66 -7.11 -15.15
C LEU A 94 5.69 -7.51 -14.09
N LYS A 95 6.51 -6.55 -13.67
CA LYS A 95 7.51 -6.79 -12.61
C LYS A 95 6.88 -7.11 -11.27
N VAL A 96 5.76 -6.48 -10.95
CA VAL A 96 5.04 -6.74 -9.71
C VAL A 96 4.55 -8.19 -9.65
N LEU A 97 4.11 -8.74 -10.79
CA LEU A 97 3.59 -10.09 -10.84
C LEU A 97 4.65 -11.15 -10.52
N ASP A 98 5.93 -10.82 -10.68
CA ASP A 98 7.03 -11.74 -10.37
C ASP A 98 7.39 -11.76 -8.89
N LEU A 99 6.78 -10.88 -8.07
CA LEU A 99 7.09 -10.78 -6.65
C LEU A 99 5.97 -11.40 -5.82
N PRO A 100 6.28 -12.27 -4.86
CA PRO A 100 5.25 -12.95 -4.07
C PRO A 100 4.46 -11.98 -3.19
N HIS A 101 3.20 -12.32 -2.94
CA HIS A 101 2.30 -11.53 -2.09
C HIS A 101 2.10 -10.11 -2.57
N SER A 102 2.24 -9.85 -3.87
CA SER A 102 2.09 -8.52 -4.42
C SER A 102 1.05 -8.51 -5.53
N GLY A 103 0.49 -7.33 -5.78
CA GLY A 103 -0.45 -7.09 -6.86
C GLY A 103 -0.44 -5.63 -7.22
N TYR A 104 -1.25 -5.26 -8.19
CA TYR A 104 -1.37 -3.87 -8.60
C TYR A 104 -2.82 -3.54 -8.94
N ILE A 105 -3.14 -2.25 -8.92
CA ILE A 105 -4.42 -1.73 -9.36
C ILE A 105 -4.16 -0.49 -10.22
N VAL A 106 -4.85 -0.38 -11.34
CA VAL A 106 -4.61 0.67 -12.33
C VAL A 106 -5.49 1.87 -12.05
N LYS A 107 -4.89 3.06 -12.05
CA LYS A 107 -5.60 4.33 -11.92
C LYS A 107 -6.27 4.70 -13.25
N PRO A 108 -7.46 5.30 -13.25
CA PRO A 108 -8.28 5.58 -12.08
C PRO A 108 -9.02 4.34 -11.60
N PHE A 109 -9.19 4.21 -10.30
CA PHE A 109 -9.96 3.12 -9.71
C PHE A 109 -10.93 3.68 -8.68
N ARG A 110 -11.91 2.87 -8.29
CA ARG A 110 -12.85 3.25 -7.25
C ARG A 110 -12.26 2.87 -5.90
N LEU A 111 -12.53 3.69 -4.89
CA LEU A 111 -12.02 3.42 -3.55
C LEU A 111 -12.58 2.12 -2.96
N ASP A 112 -13.83 1.77 -3.29
CA ASP A 112 -14.39 0.50 -2.85
C ASP A 112 -13.68 -0.69 -3.51
N GLU A 113 -13.18 -0.52 -4.73
CA GLU A 113 -12.39 -1.53 -5.41
C GLU A 113 -11.05 -1.76 -4.70
N LEU A 114 -10.36 -0.69 -4.33
CA LEU A 114 -9.13 -0.81 -3.56
C LEU A 114 -9.39 -1.43 -2.20
N GLY A 115 -10.46 -1.02 -1.53
CA GLY A 115 -10.84 -1.60 -0.24
C GLY A 115 -11.10 -3.10 -0.34
N ALA A 116 -11.76 -3.55 -1.40
CA ALA A 116 -11.99 -4.97 -1.63
C ALA A 116 -10.68 -5.74 -1.81
N ARG A 117 -9.70 -5.13 -2.51
CA ARG A 117 -8.37 -5.72 -2.67
C ARG A 117 -7.62 -5.84 -1.35
N ILE A 118 -7.69 -4.79 -0.53
CA ILE A 118 -7.08 -4.80 0.81
C ILE A 118 -7.66 -5.93 1.65
N ASP A 119 -8.98 -6.06 1.65
CA ASP A 119 -9.66 -7.11 2.43
C ASP A 119 -9.30 -8.51 1.93
N ALA A 120 -9.10 -8.66 0.63
CA ALA A 120 -8.84 -9.97 0.03
C ALA A 120 -7.43 -10.49 0.32
N VAL A 121 -6.43 -9.61 0.51
CA VAL A 121 -5.03 -10.02 0.65
C VAL A 121 -4.59 -10.18 2.10
N SER A 122 -5.43 -9.86 3.03
CA SER A 122 -5.06 -9.97 4.45
C SER A 122 -5.95 -10.96 5.21
#